data_328b768449ef79f5fe14bad37f45c066
#
_entry.id   328b768449ef79f5fe14bad37f45c066
#
_cell.length_a   1.000
_cell.length_b   1.000
_cell.length_c   1.000
_cell.angle_alpha   90.00
_cell.angle_beta   90.00
_cell.angle_gamma   90.00
#
_symmetry.space_group_name_H-M   'P 1'
#
loop_
_entity.id
_entity.type
_entity.pdbx_description
1 polymer ?
#
loop_
_entity_poly.entity_id
_entity_poly.type
_entity_poly.pdbx_seq_one_letter_code
_entity_poly.pdbx_strand_id
1 'polypeptide(L)'
;MSISRSGYYKWKYRKENPSLKEITRQSDLELIKKIHSKHKTHGYRWINRYIRNLYGVYYTDNYVHRLCKYENIRYQGKHYQWKKPEDEHEIFCNLVWNGWKKLKRPFEVIVSDMTAFWVKNIYYELTLYFDAWNKEIVGYGLSSRKGDKKTYYDGLNQVLNKIKEEQIKEPIILHTDQGFVYSSKEYNNLLNDFNIERSMSRAGTPTDNPVNESLNGWIKEELFIDFDLKHCEDVPNLIKLYIEYYNNERPSYALNYKTPIQYKTESGF
;
A
#
# COMPACT_ATOMS: atom_id res chain seq x y z
N MET A 1 12.49 40.82 17.61
CA MET A 1 11.17 41.36 17.24
C MET A 1 10.56 42.02 18.48
N SER A 2 10.23 43.32 18.45
CA SER A 2 9.53 43.99 19.55
C SER A 2 8.01 43.82 19.34
N ILE A 3 7.37 43.13 20.28
CA ILE A 3 5.89 42.95 20.28
C ILE A 3 5.31 44.20 20.99
N SER A 4 4.34 44.88 20.35
CA SER A 4 3.65 45.99 20.98
C SER A 4 2.81 45.54 22.20
N ARG A 5 2.78 46.36 23.26
CA ARG A 5 2.01 46.04 24.48
C ARG A 5 0.53 45.77 24.16
N SER A 6 -0.08 46.57 23.29
CA SER A 6 -1.48 46.38 22.86
C SER A 6 -1.68 45.08 22.08
N GLY A 7 -0.70 44.69 21.25
CA GLY A 7 -0.71 43.42 20.52
C GLY A 7 -0.68 42.21 21.47
N TYR A 8 0.13 42.24 22.52
CA TYR A 8 0.22 41.21 23.54
C TYR A 8 -1.10 41.03 24.28
N TYR A 9 -1.73 42.11 24.78
CA TYR A 9 -3.00 42.01 25.52
C TYR A 9 -4.16 41.53 24.62
N LYS A 10 -4.21 41.96 23.34
CA LYS A 10 -5.19 41.44 22.38
C LYS A 10 -5.00 39.95 22.10
N TRP A 11 -3.75 39.48 22.01
CA TRP A 11 -3.44 38.08 21.84
C TRP A 11 -3.84 37.27 23.10
N LYS A 12 -3.50 37.75 24.31
CA LYS A 12 -3.85 37.12 25.58
C LYS A 12 -5.38 36.98 25.74
N TYR A 13 -6.12 38.05 25.47
CA TYR A 13 -7.59 38.03 25.52
C TYR A 13 -8.20 37.01 24.59
N ARG A 14 -7.72 36.90 23.31
CA ARG A 14 -8.18 35.90 22.36
C ARG A 14 -7.84 34.48 22.78
N LYS A 15 -6.73 34.27 23.46
CA LYS A 15 -6.33 32.97 23.98
C LYS A 15 -7.24 32.52 25.13
N GLU A 16 -7.66 33.45 25.99
CA GLU A 16 -8.56 33.20 27.11
C GLU A 16 -10.04 33.12 26.66
N ASN A 17 -10.40 33.75 25.56
CA ASN A 17 -11.75 33.82 25.00
C ASN A 17 -11.73 33.38 23.52
N PRO A 18 -11.56 32.09 23.23
CA PRO A 18 -11.53 31.60 21.87
C PRO A 18 -12.88 31.76 21.16
N SER A 19 -12.88 32.20 19.91
CA SER A 19 -14.09 32.27 19.09
C SER A 19 -14.58 30.86 18.73
N LEU A 20 -15.86 30.71 18.38
CA LEU A 20 -16.42 29.42 17.89
C LEU A 20 -15.57 28.83 16.75
N LYS A 21 -15.07 29.68 15.85
CA LYS A 21 -14.18 29.26 14.76
C LYS A 21 -12.86 28.70 15.24
N GLU A 22 -12.32 29.21 16.33
CA GLU A 22 -11.08 28.74 16.96
C GLU A 22 -11.31 27.39 17.66
N ILE A 23 -12.44 27.23 18.35
CA ILE A 23 -12.86 25.99 19.01
C ILE A 23 -13.02 24.85 17.97
N THR A 24 -13.76 25.15 16.87
CA THR A 24 -13.93 24.16 15.76
C THR A 24 -12.57 23.77 15.17
N ARG A 25 -11.70 24.76 14.91
CA ARG A 25 -10.36 24.50 14.38
C ARG A 25 -9.53 23.62 15.32
N GLN A 26 -9.65 23.82 16.64
CA GLN A 26 -8.92 22.98 17.61
C GLN A 26 -9.44 21.55 17.62
N SER A 27 -10.76 21.35 17.56
CA SER A 27 -11.36 20.04 17.44
C SER A 27 -10.94 19.30 16.17
N ASP A 28 -10.94 20.00 15.02
CA ASP A 28 -10.47 19.46 13.74
C ASP A 28 -9.00 19.05 13.79
N LEU A 29 -8.19 19.85 14.49
CA LEU A 29 -6.77 19.60 14.68
C LEU A 29 -6.51 18.36 15.53
N GLU A 30 -7.29 18.17 16.61
CA GLU A 30 -7.20 16.98 17.46
C GLU A 30 -7.57 15.71 16.69
N LEU A 31 -8.60 15.76 15.83
CA LEU A 31 -8.97 14.65 14.96
C LEU A 31 -7.82 14.30 13.99
N ILE A 32 -7.22 15.30 13.35
CA ILE A 32 -6.08 15.12 12.45
C ILE A 32 -4.89 14.50 13.20
N LYS A 33 -4.55 14.98 14.40
CA LYS A 33 -3.49 14.42 15.24
C LYS A 33 -3.75 12.96 15.61
N LYS A 34 -4.98 12.64 16.00
CA LYS A 34 -5.39 11.27 16.35
C LYS A 34 -5.21 10.31 15.18
N ILE A 35 -5.54 10.73 13.97
CA ILE A 35 -5.38 9.90 12.77
C ILE A 35 -3.89 9.78 12.42
N HIS A 36 -3.15 10.90 12.37
CA HIS A 36 -1.73 10.88 12.07
C HIS A 36 -0.92 10.05 13.07
N SER A 37 -1.28 10.05 14.36
CA SER A 37 -0.58 9.23 15.36
C SER A 37 -0.64 7.72 15.07
N LYS A 38 -1.71 7.27 14.39
CA LYS A 38 -1.90 5.89 13.95
C LYS A 38 -1.31 5.61 12.55
N HIS A 39 -1.25 6.64 11.68
CA HIS A 39 -0.92 6.52 10.26
C HIS A 39 0.17 7.53 9.85
N LYS A 40 1.35 7.41 10.44
CA LYS A 40 2.47 8.37 10.29
C LYS A 40 3.10 8.38 8.91
N THR A 41 2.89 7.34 8.12
CA THR A 41 3.40 7.20 6.74
C THR A 41 2.57 7.93 5.70
N HIS A 42 1.53 8.66 6.12
CA HIS A 42 0.62 9.32 5.19
C HIS A 42 0.63 10.85 5.34
N GLY A 43 0.47 11.53 4.21
CA GLY A 43 0.40 12.99 4.14
C GLY A 43 -1.05 13.51 4.29
N TYR A 44 -1.20 14.85 4.34
CA TYR A 44 -2.46 15.55 4.59
C TYR A 44 -3.61 15.17 3.64
N ARG A 45 -3.33 14.85 2.37
CA ARG A 45 -4.37 14.46 1.40
C ARG A 45 -4.99 13.12 1.78
N TRP A 46 -4.14 12.15 2.15
CA TRP A 46 -4.61 10.85 2.62
C TRP A 46 -5.42 10.99 3.92
N ILE A 47 -4.90 11.75 4.92
CA ILE A 47 -5.60 12.02 6.18
C ILE A 47 -6.98 12.62 5.91
N ASN A 48 -7.09 13.60 4.99
CA ASN A 48 -8.36 14.21 4.62
C ASN A 48 -9.35 13.18 4.06
N ARG A 49 -8.89 12.27 3.19
CA ARG A 49 -9.77 11.23 2.61
C ARG A 49 -10.15 10.18 3.65
N TYR A 50 -9.25 9.81 4.53
CA TYR A 50 -9.53 8.92 5.66
C TYR A 50 -10.61 9.50 6.58
N ILE A 51 -10.53 10.80 6.92
CA ILE A 51 -11.55 11.50 7.70
C ILE A 51 -12.91 11.46 7.00
N ARG A 52 -12.93 11.75 5.71
CA ARG A 52 -14.16 11.71 4.91
C ARG A 52 -14.82 10.33 4.93
N ASN A 53 -14.03 9.29 4.74
CA ASN A 53 -14.54 7.91 4.61
C ASN A 53 -15.07 7.37 5.96
N LEU A 54 -14.37 7.63 7.08
CA LEU A 54 -14.74 7.03 8.37
C LEU A 54 -15.59 7.92 9.25
N TYR A 55 -15.46 9.25 9.11
CA TYR A 55 -16.17 10.19 9.98
C TYR A 55 -17.25 11.00 9.24
N GLY A 56 -17.36 10.86 7.91
CA GLY A 56 -18.32 11.62 7.09
C GLY A 56 -18.05 13.13 7.06
N VAL A 57 -16.88 13.58 7.49
CA VAL A 57 -16.53 15.01 7.57
C VAL A 57 -15.76 15.44 6.33
N TYR A 58 -16.18 16.54 5.71
CA TYR A 58 -15.65 17.04 4.44
C TYR A 58 -14.81 18.31 4.66
N TYR A 59 -13.49 18.19 4.52
CA TYR A 59 -12.56 19.31 4.50
C TYR A 59 -12.00 19.56 3.11
N THR A 60 -11.54 20.81 2.85
CA THR A 60 -10.70 21.07 1.68
C THR A 60 -9.26 20.63 1.96
N ASP A 61 -8.55 20.15 0.95
CA ASP A 61 -7.15 19.73 1.09
C ASP A 61 -6.25 20.88 1.61
N ASN A 62 -6.53 22.12 1.18
CA ASN A 62 -5.79 23.29 1.66
C ASN A 62 -6.01 23.57 3.15
N TYR A 63 -7.20 23.31 3.67
CA TYR A 63 -7.50 23.45 5.09
C TYR A 63 -6.70 22.45 5.93
N VAL A 64 -6.77 21.17 5.57
CA VAL A 64 -6.02 20.10 6.27
C VAL A 64 -4.51 20.35 6.15
N HIS A 65 -4.02 20.77 4.98
CA HIS A 65 -2.61 21.11 4.79
C HIS A 65 -2.13 22.23 5.74
N ARG A 66 -2.94 23.28 5.91
CA ARG A 66 -2.61 24.38 6.84
C ARG A 66 -2.57 23.92 8.29
N LEU A 67 -3.50 23.07 8.71
CA LEU A 67 -3.51 22.49 10.05
C LEU A 67 -2.29 21.60 10.30
N CYS A 68 -1.97 20.71 9.34
CA CYS A 68 -0.78 19.88 9.40
C CYS A 68 0.52 20.71 9.46
N LYS A 69 0.61 21.79 8.66
CA LYS A 69 1.76 22.70 8.69
C LYS A 69 1.88 23.43 10.03
N TYR A 70 0.78 23.87 10.60
CA TYR A 70 0.75 24.59 11.89
C TYR A 70 1.31 23.71 13.03
N GLU A 71 0.95 22.43 13.07
CA GLU A 71 1.37 21.46 14.10
C GLU A 71 2.60 20.63 13.70
N ASN A 72 3.27 21.00 12.59
CA ASN A 72 4.43 20.26 12.08
C ASN A 72 4.15 18.76 11.83
N ILE A 73 2.90 18.42 11.51
CA ILE A 73 2.51 17.07 11.12
C ILE A 73 3.05 16.79 9.72
N ARG A 74 3.99 15.85 9.61
CA ARG A 74 4.68 15.50 8.36
C ARG A 74 4.68 14.01 8.16
N TYR A 75 4.69 13.60 6.91
CA TYR A 75 5.02 12.26 6.49
C TYR A 75 6.35 11.79 7.11
N GLN A 76 6.34 10.57 7.68
CA GLN A 76 7.52 9.99 8.36
C GLN A 76 8.11 8.78 7.63
N GLY A 77 7.62 8.43 6.45
CA GLY A 77 8.18 7.36 5.65
C GLY A 77 9.53 7.70 5.02
N LYS A 78 10.23 6.69 4.56
CA LYS A 78 11.52 6.85 3.88
C LYS A 78 11.32 7.36 2.46
N HIS A 79 12.10 8.37 2.06
CA HIS A 79 12.23 8.75 0.65
C HIS A 79 13.19 7.77 -0.04
N TYR A 80 12.64 6.94 -0.92
CA TYR A 80 13.45 6.01 -1.72
C TYR A 80 14.17 6.77 -2.83
N GLN A 81 15.52 6.66 -2.87
CA GLN A 81 16.32 7.12 -4.01
C GLN A 81 16.65 5.92 -4.91
N TRP A 82 16.09 5.94 -6.10
CA TRP A 82 16.33 4.90 -7.10
C TRP A 82 17.76 4.95 -7.67
N LYS A 83 18.43 3.79 -7.79
CA LYS A 83 19.72 3.64 -8.50
C LYS A 83 19.53 2.67 -9.67
N LYS A 84 19.96 3.08 -10.87
CA LYS A 84 19.87 2.30 -12.10
C LYS A 84 20.90 1.14 -12.08
N PRO A 85 20.50 -0.12 -12.31
CA PRO A 85 21.41 -1.26 -12.44
C PRO A 85 22.05 -1.35 -13.84
N GLU A 86 23.20 -2.05 -13.95
CA GLU A 86 24.06 -2.06 -15.16
C GLU A 86 23.86 -3.23 -16.14
N ASP A 87 23.20 -4.34 -15.76
CA ASP A 87 23.07 -5.53 -16.62
C ASP A 87 21.61 -5.96 -16.87
N GLU A 88 21.31 -6.32 -18.14
CA GLU A 88 20.00 -6.80 -18.59
C GLU A 88 20.06 -8.28 -19.01
N HIS A 89 19.19 -9.13 -18.41
CA HIS A 89 18.93 -10.48 -18.90
C HIS A 89 17.43 -10.71 -19.05
N GLU A 90 16.99 -11.17 -20.24
CA GLU A 90 15.60 -11.56 -20.52
C GLU A 90 15.44 -13.07 -20.40
N ILE A 91 14.47 -13.54 -19.57
CA ILE A 91 14.07 -14.95 -19.51
C ILE A 91 12.72 -15.13 -20.20
N PHE A 92 11.78 -14.18 -20.00
CA PHE A 92 10.46 -14.15 -20.62
C PHE A 92 10.14 -12.75 -21.15
N CYS A 93 9.29 -12.67 -22.17
CA CYS A 93 8.81 -11.38 -22.68
C CYS A 93 8.03 -10.62 -21.62
N ASN A 94 8.26 -9.32 -21.51
CA ASN A 94 7.43 -8.44 -20.70
C ASN A 94 6.15 -8.08 -21.47
N LEU A 95 5.03 -8.71 -21.13
CA LEU A 95 3.74 -8.52 -21.78
C LEU A 95 3.00 -7.25 -21.31
N VAL A 96 3.40 -6.68 -20.18
CA VAL A 96 2.74 -5.50 -19.57
C VAL A 96 3.48 -4.19 -19.83
N TRP A 97 4.51 -4.20 -20.68
CA TRP A 97 5.28 -3.02 -21.06
C TRP A 97 4.34 -1.91 -21.56
N ASN A 98 4.37 -0.74 -20.89
CA ASN A 98 3.48 0.39 -21.18
C ASN A 98 1.97 0.13 -21.03
N GLY A 99 1.55 -1.05 -20.53
CA GLY A 99 0.15 -1.42 -20.37
C GLY A 99 -0.49 -1.07 -19.02
N TRP A 100 0.30 -0.75 -18.00
CA TRP A 100 -0.14 -0.55 -16.61
C TRP A 100 -1.29 0.44 -16.39
N LYS A 101 -1.46 1.42 -17.28
CA LYS A 101 -2.51 2.45 -17.20
C LYS A 101 -3.77 2.11 -17.97
N LYS A 102 -3.80 0.97 -18.66
CA LYS A 102 -4.87 0.60 -19.58
C LYS A 102 -5.74 -0.57 -19.11
N LEU A 103 -5.50 -1.05 -17.89
CA LEU A 103 -6.22 -2.17 -17.31
C LEU A 103 -7.69 -1.81 -17.10
N LYS A 104 -8.60 -2.73 -17.46
CA LYS A 104 -10.04 -2.47 -17.53
C LYS A 104 -10.88 -3.29 -16.55
N ARG A 105 -10.32 -4.37 -16.01
CA ARG A 105 -11.04 -5.32 -15.15
C ARG A 105 -10.13 -5.92 -14.09
N PRO A 106 -10.70 -6.44 -12.99
CA PRO A 106 -9.93 -7.24 -12.03
C PRO A 106 -9.37 -8.50 -12.71
N PHE A 107 -8.27 -9.00 -12.16
CA PHE A 107 -7.54 -10.18 -12.65
C PHE A 107 -7.04 -10.09 -14.09
N GLU A 108 -6.96 -8.90 -14.69
CA GLU A 108 -6.33 -8.74 -16.00
C GLU A 108 -4.80 -8.93 -15.91
N VAL A 109 -4.18 -8.34 -14.89
CA VAL A 109 -2.76 -8.51 -14.57
C VAL A 109 -2.61 -8.71 -13.08
N ILE A 110 -2.06 -9.85 -12.69
CA ILE A 110 -1.61 -10.12 -11.33
C ILE A 110 -0.10 -9.91 -11.28
N VAL A 111 0.38 -9.15 -10.30
CA VAL A 111 1.81 -8.95 -10.08
C VAL A 111 2.22 -9.62 -8.77
N SER A 112 3.40 -10.24 -8.75
CA SER A 112 3.93 -10.85 -7.54
C SER A 112 5.39 -10.50 -7.33
N ASP A 113 5.74 -10.31 -6.07
CA ASP A 113 7.11 -10.07 -5.63
C ASP A 113 7.30 -10.55 -4.18
N MET A 114 8.53 -10.90 -3.85
CA MET A 114 8.93 -11.30 -2.51
C MET A 114 9.68 -10.18 -1.82
N THR A 115 9.31 -9.92 -0.61
CA THR A 115 10.00 -8.97 0.25
C THR A 115 10.43 -9.63 1.55
N ALA A 116 11.52 -9.15 2.14
CA ALA A 116 12.03 -9.70 3.38
C ALA A 116 12.25 -8.62 4.43
N PHE A 117 12.12 -9.00 5.71
CA PHE A 117 12.33 -8.11 6.85
C PHE A 117 12.72 -8.89 8.12
N TRP A 118 13.19 -8.16 9.11
CA TRP A 118 13.56 -8.70 10.42
C TRP A 118 12.66 -8.15 11.50
N VAL A 119 12.19 -9.05 12.39
CA VAL A 119 11.43 -8.69 13.59
C VAL A 119 12.06 -9.43 14.78
N LYS A 120 12.51 -8.72 15.80
CA LYS A 120 13.13 -9.32 17.01
C LYS A 120 14.18 -10.39 16.68
N ASN A 121 15.07 -10.13 15.72
CA ASN A 121 16.10 -11.07 15.26
C ASN A 121 15.59 -12.31 14.49
N ILE A 122 14.30 -12.39 14.17
CA ILE A 122 13.74 -13.43 13.31
C ILE A 122 13.60 -12.85 11.91
N TYR A 123 14.12 -13.58 10.91
CA TYR A 123 13.99 -13.24 9.50
C TYR A 123 12.65 -13.73 8.97
N TYR A 124 11.96 -12.89 8.20
CA TYR A 124 10.70 -13.23 7.53
C TYR A 124 10.80 -12.92 6.04
N GLU A 125 10.24 -13.82 5.23
CA GLU A 125 9.96 -13.62 3.79
C GLU A 125 8.45 -13.54 3.61
N LEU A 126 8.01 -12.49 2.92
CA LEU A 126 6.61 -12.24 2.59
C LEU A 126 6.51 -12.12 1.08
N THR A 127 5.81 -13.05 0.44
CA THR A 127 5.45 -12.97 -0.98
C THR A 127 4.03 -12.44 -1.08
N LEU A 128 3.83 -11.43 -1.90
CA LEU A 128 2.53 -10.79 -2.12
C LEU A 128 2.11 -10.94 -3.58
N TYR A 129 0.82 -11.11 -3.80
CA TYR A 129 0.18 -11.10 -5.11
C TYR A 129 -0.86 -9.99 -5.15
N PHE A 130 -0.70 -9.07 -6.09
CA PHE A 130 -1.57 -7.93 -6.27
C PHE A 130 -2.32 -8.00 -7.59
N ASP A 131 -3.58 -7.67 -7.57
CA ASP A 131 -4.29 -7.26 -8.76
C ASP A 131 -3.82 -5.86 -9.17
N ALA A 132 -3.23 -5.75 -10.36
CA ALA A 132 -2.69 -4.48 -10.83
C ALA A 132 -3.77 -3.45 -11.16
N TRP A 133 -5.03 -3.87 -11.39
CA TRP A 133 -6.14 -2.98 -11.70
C TRP A 133 -6.66 -2.26 -10.46
N ASN A 134 -7.13 -2.99 -9.44
CA ASN A 134 -7.70 -2.41 -8.21
C ASN A 134 -6.74 -2.36 -7.02
N LYS A 135 -5.50 -2.81 -7.19
CA LYS A 135 -4.46 -2.86 -6.13
C LYS A 135 -4.78 -3.79 -4.95
N GLU A 136 -5.74 -4.69 -5.09
CA GLU A 136 -6.10 -5.68 -4.08
C GLU A 136 -4.95 -6.67 -3.85
N ILE A 137 -4.65 -6.98 -2.59
CA ILE A 137 -3.82 -8.13 -2.26
C ILE A 137 -4.70 -9.37 -2.38
N VAL A 138 -4.49 -10.13 -3.46
CA VAL A 138 -5.31 -11.32 -3.82
C VAL A 138 -4.72 -12.62 -3.31
N GLY A 139 -3.46 -12.60 -2.84
CA GLY A 139 -2.81 -13.74 -2.22
C GLY A 139 -1.51 -13.33 -1.54
N TYR A 140 -1.11 -14.11 -0.53
CA TYR A 140 0.16 -13.90 0.16
C TYR A 140 0.68 -15.20 0.78
N GLY A 141 1.99 -15.24 1.02
CA GLY A 141 2.63 -16.28 1.82
C GLY A 141 3.70 -15.70 2.71
N LEU A 142 3.79 -16.17 3.93
CA LEU A 142 4.74 -15.73 4.94
C LEU A 142 5.52 -16.93 5.48
N SER A 143 6.84 -16.79 5.62
CA SER A 143 7.70 -17.78 6.29
C SER A 143 8.79 -17.11 7.10
N SER A 144 9.16 -17.72 8.20
CA SER A 144 10.35 -17.36 9.00
C SER A 144 11.63 -18.08 8.56
N ARG A 145 11.57 -18.86 7.47
CA ARG A 145 12.72 -19.57 6.91
C ARG A 145 13.23 -18.85 5.67
N LYS A 146 14.52 -18.56 5.64
CA LYS A 146 15.16 -17.94 4.47
C LYS A 146 15.14 -18.89 3.27
N GLY A 147 14.70 -18.40 2.10
CA GLY A 147 14.62 -19.17 0.86
C GLY A 147 13.48 -20.19 0.84
N ASP A 148 12.45 -19.99 1.65
CA ASP A 148 11.31 -20.88 1.71
C ASP A 148 10.40 -20.66 0.50
N LYS A 149 10.47 -21.59 -0.47
CA LYS A 149 9.64 -21.57 -1.67
C LYS A 149 8.13 -21.61 -1.34
N LYS A 150 7.75 -22.11 -0.16
CA LYS A 150 6.36 -22.23 0.25
C LYS A 150 5.62 -20.90 0.22
N THR A 151 6.30 -19.78 0.52
CA THR A 151 5.67 -18.44 0.48
C THR A 151 5.10 -18.11 -0.89
N TYR A 152 5.78 -18.52 -1.96
CA TYR A 152 5.34 -18.29 -3.33
C TYR A 152 4.12 -19.17 -3.67
N TYR A 153 4.15 -20.43 -3.25
CA TYR A 153 3.05 -21.39 -3.53
C TYR A 153 1.79 -21.07 -2.72
N ASP A 154 1.93 -20.70 -1.44
CA ASP A 154 0.79 -20.37 -0.58
C ASP A 154 0.03 -19.15 -1.15
N GLY A 155 0.76 -18.12 -1.58
CA GLY A 155 0.15 -16.95 -2.21
C GLY A 155 -0.47 -17.26 -3.57
N LEU A 156 0.23 -18.04 -4.43
CA LEU A 156 -0.31 -18.44 -5.72
C LEU A 156 -1.58 -19.26 -5.57
N ASN A 157 -1.62 -20.23 -4.65
CA ASN A 157 -2.80 -21.05 -4.41
C ASN A 157 -4.03 -20.24 -4.02
N GLN A 158 -3.85 -19.16 -3.23
CA GLN A 158 -4.95 -18.24 -2.90
C GLN A 158 -5.47 -17.53 -4.16
N VAL A 159 -4.56 -17.08 -5.04
CA VAL A 159 -4.95 -16.47 -6.33
C VAL A 159 -5.72 -17.47 -7.19
N LEU A 160 -5.21 -18.69 -7.35
CA LEU A 160 -5.86 -19.74 -8.17
C LEU A 160 -7.23 -20.13 -7.61
N ASN A 161 -7.39 -20.18 -6.27
CA ASN A 161 -8.67 -20.42 -5.63
C ASN A 161 -9.67 -19.29 -5.92
N LYS A 162 -9.25 -18.03 -5.80
CA LYS A 162 -10.11 -16.88 -6.16
C LYS A 162 -10.55 -16.92 -7.62
N ILE A 163 -9.64 -17.27 -8.55
CA ILE A 163 -9.97 -17.44 -9.97
C ILE A 163 -11.07 -18.49 -10.17
N LYS A 164 -11.01 -19.61 -9.42
CA LYS A 164 -12.05 -20.67 -9.47
C LYS A 164 -13.37 -20.21 -8.85
N GLU A 165 -13.32 -19.57 -7.69
CA GLU A 165 -14.50 -19.09 -6.95
C GLU A 165 -15.25 -17.99 -7.73
N GLU A 166 -14.53 -17.02 -8.31
CA GLU A 166 -15.09 -15.97 -9.13
C GLU A 166 -15.35 -16.41 -10.58
N GLN A 167 -15.03 -17.66 -10.94
CA GLN A 167 -15.24 -18.27 -12.27
C GLN A 167 -14.62 -17.47 -13.42
N ILE A 168 -13.43 -16.91 -13.20
CA ILE A 168 -12.74 -16.05 -14.17
C ILE A 168 -12.23 -16.91 -15.33
N LYS A 169 -12.71 -16.64 -16.55
CA LYS A 169 -12.34 -17.38 -17.78
C LYS A 169 -11.45 -16.58 -18.71
N GLU A 170 -11.45 -15.25 -18.54
CA GLU A 170 -10.65 -14.34 -19.33
C GLU A 170 -9.15 -14.58 -19.11
N PRO A 171 -8.30 -14.26 -20.13
CA PRO A 171 -6.86 -14.38 -20.00
C PRO A 171 -6.32 -13.51 -18.87
N ILE A 172 -5.44 -14.07 -18.06
CA ILE A 172 -4.76 -13.40 -16.93
C ILE A 172 -3.27 -13.34 -17.23
N ILE A 173 -2.64 -12.20 -17.03
CA ILE A 173 -1.19 -12.09 -17.09
C ILE A 173 -0.65 -12.17 -15.66
N LEU A 174 0.21 -13.16 -15.37
CA LEU A 174 0.97 -13.21 -14.12
C LEU A 174 2.37 -12.63 -14.36
N HIS A 175 2.58 -11.42 -13.88
CA HIS A 175 3.84 -10.68 -14.01
C HIS A 175 4.68 -10.78 -12.74
N THR A 176 5.94 -11.22 -12.88
CA THR A 176 6.88 -11.42 -11.77
C THR A 176 8.27 -10.89 -12.14
N ASP A 177 9.18 -10.87 -11.19
CA ASP A 177 10.60 -10.76 -11.49
C ASP A 177 11.17 -12.08 -12.07
N GLN A 178 12.48 -12.11 -12.36
CA GLN A 178 13.17 -13.29 -12.86
C GLN A 178 13.65 -14.22 -11.74
N GLY A 179 12.99 -14.21 -10.59
CA GLY A 179 13.32 -15.05 -9.44
C GLY A 179 13.29 -16.54 -9.77
N PHE A 180 14.23 -17.30 -9.19
CA PHE A 180 14.40 -18.73 -9.44
C PHE A 180 13.13 -19.55 -9.21
N VAL A 181 12.31 -19.19 -8.19
CA VAL A 181 11.06 -19.90 -7.89
C VAL A 181 10.05 -19.70 -9.01
N TYR A 182 9.87 -18.46 -9.48
CA TYR A 182 8.91 -18.14 -10.55
C TYR A 182 9.25 -18.80 -11.89
N SER A 183 10.50 -19.13 -12.15
CA SER A 183 10.94 -19.84 -13.36
C SER A 183 10.99 -21.35 -13.23
N SER A 184 10.69 -21.91 -12.02
CA SER A 184 10.74 -23.35 -11.79
C SER A 184 9.60 -24.11 -12.51
N LYS A 185 9.86 -25.36 -12.91
CA LYS A 185 8.84 -26.23 -13.52
C LYS A 185 7.66 -26.48 -12.60
N GLU A 186 7.93 -26.65 -11.31
CA GLU A 186 6.89 -26.90 -10.29
C GLU A 186 5.92 -25.73 -10.20
N TYR A 187 6.44 -24.50 -10.20
CA TYR A 187 5.60 -23.30 -10.17
C TYR A 187 4.78 -23.17 -11.46
N ASN A 188 5.38 -23.43 -12.61
CA ASN A 188 4.70 -23.35 -13.91
C ASN A 188 3.62 -24.41 -14.08
N ASN A 189 3.83 -25.63 -13.58
CA ASN A 189 2.85 -26.71 -13.66
C ASN A 189 1.54 -26.37 -12.94
N LEU A 190 1.57 -25.55 -11.88
CA LEU A 190 0.35 -25.10 -11.18
C LEU A 190 -0.53 -24.19 -12.04
N LEU A 191 0.02 -23.59 -13.07
CA LEU A 191 -0.68 -22.64 -13.94
C LEU A 191 -1.34 -23.33 -15.15
N ASN A 192 -0.98 -24.59 -15.46
CA ASN A 192 -1.41 -25.27 -16.69
C ASN A 192 -2.93 -25.43 -16.83
N ASP A 193 -3.65 -25.52 -15.71
CA ASP A 193 -5.11 -25.69 -15.71
C ASP A 193 -5.87 -24.34 -15.76
N PHE A 194 -5.15 -23.24 -15.89
CA PHE A 194 -5.70 -21.88 -15.86
C PHE A 194 -5.31 -21.11 -17.12
N ASN A 195 -6.16 -20.17 -17.52
CA ASN A 195 -5.87 -19.27 -18.64
C ASN A 195 -4.92 -18.14 -18.19
N ILE A 196 -3.69 -18.53 -17.79
CA ILE A 196 -2.66 -17.61 -17.25
C ILE A 196 -1.44 -17.58 -18.18
N GLU A 197 -1.13 -16.39 -18.68
CA GLU A 197 0.11 -16.12 -19.42
C GLU A 197 1.19 -15.56 -18.47
N ARG A 198 2.43 -16.04 -18.67
CA ARG A 198 3.60 -15.60 -17.91
C ARG A 198 4.22 -14.36 -18.52
N SER A 199 4.54 -13.40 -17.66
CA SER A 199 5.28 -12.19 -18.00
C SER A 199 6.35 -11.93 -16.94
N MET A 200 7.53 -11.46 -17.36
CA MET A 200 8.61 -11.14 -16.41
C MET A 200 9.21 -9.77 -16.71
N SER A 201 9.55 -9.05 -15.65
CA SER A 201 10.38 -7.86 -15.74
C SER A 201 11.82 -8.22 -16.11
N ARG A 202 12.52 -7.34 -16.78
CA ARG A 202 13.95 -7.50 -17.07
C ARG A 202 14.76 -7.39 -15.78
N ALA A 203 15.83 -8.16 -15.68
CA ALA A 203 16.71 -8.10 -14.51
C ALA A 203 17.25 -6.67 -14.31
N GLY A 204 17.13 -6.16 -13.09
CA GLY A 204 17.65 -4.85 -12.73
C GLY A 204 16.94 -3.66 -13.34
N THR A 205 15.72 -3.83 -13.90
CA THR A 205 14.91 -2.75 -14.47
C THR A 205 13.64 -2.52 -13.64
N PRO A 206 13.72 -1.74 -12.54
CA PRO A 206 12.58 -1.47 -11.66
C PRO A 206 11.37 -0.89 -12.37
N THR A 207 11.60 -0.10 -13.41
CA THR A 207 10.55 0.50 -14.24
C THR A 207 9.63 -0.51 -14.92
N ASP A 208 10.04 -1.79 -15.01
CA ASP A 208 9.24 -2.86 -15.60
C ASP A 208 8.15 -3.36 -14.63
N ASN A 209 8.32 -3.14 -13.32
CA ASN A 209 7.34 -3.51 -12.30
C ASN A 209 7.10 -2.37 -11.28
N PRO A 210 6.66 -1.20 -11.73
CA PRO A 210 6.50 -0.02 -10.88
C PRO A 210 5.41 -0.22 -9.81
N VAL A 211 4.48 -1.14 -10.06
CA VAL A 211 3.38 -1.45 -9.12
C VAL A 211 3.94 -2.13 -7.89
N ASN A 212 4.74 -3.18 -8.04
CA ASN A 212 5.32 -3.91 -6.91
C ASN A 212 6.28 -3.04 -6.09
N GLU A 213 7.16 -2.29 -6.74
CA GLU A 213 8.10 -1.44 -6.02
C GLU A 213 7.42 -0.39 -5.18
N SER A 214 6.43 0.28 -5.76
CA SER A 214 5.65 1.28 -5.03
C SER A 214 4.86 0.66 -3.88
N LEU A 215 4.17 -0.46 -4.10
CA LEU A 215 3.33 -1.10 -3.09
C LEU A 215 4.15 -1.75 -1.98
N ASN A 216 5.19 -2.52 -2.31
CA ASN A 216 6.05 -3.16 -1.30
C ASN A 216 6.77 -2.15 -0.42
N GLY A 217 7.19 -1.02 -0.97
CA GLY A 217 7.77 0.07 -0.19
C GLY A 217 6.78 0.63 0.84
N TRP A 218 5.55 0.95 0.40
CA TRP A 218 4.50 1.46 1.27
C TRP A 218 4.08 0.45 2.34
N ILE A 219 3.88 -0.80 1.95
CA ILE A 219 3.46 -1.88 2.87
C ILE A 219 4.49 -2.06 3.98
N LYS A 220 5.78 -2.08 3.66
CA LYS A 220 6.82 -2.17 4.68
C LYS A 220 6.79 -0.98 5.65
N GLU A 221 6.67 0.24 5.13
CA GLU A 221 6.63 1.42 5.96
C GLU A 221 5.41 1.41 6.90
N GLU A 222 4.24 1.09 6.38
CA GLU A 222 3.02 0.98 7.18
C GLU A 222 3.11 -0.12 8.24
N LEU A 223 3.60 -1.31 7.87
CA LEU A 223 3.80 -2.41 8.82
C LEU A 223 4.71 -2.01 9.98
N PHE A 224 5.85 -1.36 9.68
CA PHE A 224 6.82 -1.00 10.71
C PHE A 224 6.43 0.25 11.52
N ILE A 225 5.75 1.22 10.92
CA ILE A 225 5.48 2.52 11.54
C ILE A 225 4.06 2.59 12.10
N ASP A 226 3.06 2.15 11.34
CA ASP A 226 1.65 2.29 11.72
C ASP A 226 1.14 1.08 12.51
N PHE A 227 1.65 -0.12 12.18
CA PHE A 227 1.27 -1.39 12.82
C PHE A 227 2.30 -1.89 13.83
N ASP A 228 3.38 -1.15 14.07
CA ASP A 228 4.42 -1.47 15.06
C ASP A 228 4.98 -2.90 14.95
N LEU A 229 5.20 -3.36 13.70
CA LEU A 229 5.70 -4.71 13.42
C LEU A 229 6.98 -5.03 14.20
N LYS A 230 7.81 -4.02 14.48
CA LYS A 230 9.08 -4.20 15.22
C LYS A 230 8.89 -4.83 16.60
N HIS A 231 7.79 -4.52 17.29
CA HIS A 231 7.50 -4.99 18.63
C HIS A 231 6.45 -6.12 18.67
N CYS A 232 5.95 -6.54 17.50
CA CYS A 232 4.92 -7.58 17.40
C CYS A 232 5.42 -8.93 17.92
N GLU A 233 4.54 -9.67 18.59
CA GLU A 233 4.79 -11.04 19.08
C GLU A 233 4.27 -12.10 18.11
N ASP A 234 3.12 -11.82 17.47
CA ASP A 234 2.48 -12.71 16.50
C ASP A 234 2.49 -12.07 15.11
N VAL A 235 3.63 -12.17 14.43
CA VAL A 235 3.84 -11.62 13.08
C VAL A 235 2.86 -12.19 12.07
N PRO A 236 2.56 -13.52 12.03
CA PRO A 236 1.56 -14.06 11.10
C PRO A 236 0.18 -13.43 11.26
N ASN A 237 -0.30 -13.27 12.48
CA ASN A 237 -1.60 -12.65 12.73
C ASN A 237 -1.61 -11.17 12.36
N LEU A 238 -0.53 -10.43 12.67
CA LEU A 238 -0.42 -9.02 12.31
C LEU A 238 -0.45 -8.84 10.79
N ILE A 239 0.28 -9.67 10.03
CA ILE A 239 0.26 -9.61 8.55
C ILE A 239 -1.14 -9.90 8.02
N LYS A 240 -1.87 -10.89 8.57
CA LYS A 240 -3.26 -11.16 8.19
C LYS A 240 -4.16 -9.94 8.42
N LEU A 241 -4.13 -9.35 9.61
CA LEU A 241 -4.91 -8.14 9.96
C LEU A 241 -4.54 -6.95 9.08
N TYR A 242 -3.25 -6.80 8.77
CA TYR A 242 -2.81 -5.75 7.86
C TYR A 242 -3.39 -5.91 6.45
N ILE A 243 -3.43 -7.14 5.90
CA ILE A 243 -3.99 -7.40 4.57
C ILE A 243 -5.50 -7.14 4.56
N GLU A 244 -6.22 -7.51 5.63
CA GLU A 244 -7.64 -7.18 5.79
C GLU A 244 -7.85 -5.66 5.81
N TYR A 245 -7.07 -4.93 6.61
CA TYR A 245 -7.07 -3.46 6.62
C TYR A 245 -6.75 -2.87 5.25
N TYR A 246 -5.68 -3.38 4.58
CA TYR A 246 -5.23 -2.89 3.28
C TYR A 246 -6.33 -2.97 2.22
N ASN A 247 -7.03 -4.11 2.14
CA ASN A 247 -8.05 -4.34 1.13
C ASN A 247 -9.37 -3.60 1.43
N ASN A 248 -9.77 -3.48 2.71
CA ASN A 248 -11.11 -3.03 3.08
C ASN A 248 -11.18 -1.61 3.66
N GLU A 249 -10.09 -1.09 4.26
CA GLU A 249 -10.13 0.18 4.98
C GLU A 249 -9.15 1.22 4.45
N ARG A 250 -8.01 0.79 3.89
CA ARG A 250 -6.93 1.66 3.45
C ARG A 250 -7.27 2.42 2.16
N PRO A 251 -7.44 3.76 2.18
CA PRO A 251 -7.67 4.54 0.97
C PRO A 251 -6.40 4.58 0.08
N SER A 252 -6.53 4.30 -1.20
CA SER A 252 -5.44 4.38 -2.17
C SER A 252 -5.55 5.62 -3.04
N TYR A 253 -4.48 6.41 -3.14
CA TYR A 253 -4.44 7.58 -4.04
C TYR A 253 -4.71 7.19 -5.51
N ALA A 254 -4.13 6.06 -5.95
CA ALA A 254 -4.30 5.55 -7.31
C ALA A 254 -5.74 5.14 -7.65
N LEU A 255 -6.58 4.91 -6.63
CA LEU A 255 -7.99 4.52 -6.75
C LEU A 255 -8.94 5.67 -6.37
N ASN A 256 -8.52 6.92 -6.52
CA ASN A 256 -9.27 8.10 -6.09
C ASN A 256 -9.64 8.05 -4.60
N TYR A 257 -8.73 7.56 -3.75
CA TYR A 257 -8.90 7.38 -2.32
C TYR A 257 -10.00 6.38 -1.91
N LYS A 258 -10.38 5.47 -2.79
CA LYS A 258 -11.16 4.28 -2.44
C LYS A 258 -10.27 3.17 -1.95
N THR A 259 -10.83 2.23 -1.19
CA THR A 259 -10.15 0.99 -0.89
C THR A 259 -10.13 0.07 -2.12
N PRO A 260 -9.25 -0.93 -2.20
CA PRO A 260 -9.27 -1.92 -3.27
C PRO A 260 -10.64 -2.55 -3.49
N ILE A 261 -11.31 -2.98 -2.43
CA ILE A 261 -12.63 -3.62 -2.50
C ILE A 261 -13.73 -2.62 -2.89
N GLN A 262 -13.74 -1.41 -2.33
CA GLN A 262 -14.70 -0.37 -2.73
C GLN A 262 -14.58 -0.04 -4.22
N TYR A 263 -13.34 0.08 -4.70
CA TYR A 263 -13.10 0.37 -6.12
C TYR A 263 -13.64 -0.74 -7.02
N LYS A 264 -13.39 -2.03 -6.68
CA LYS A 264 -13.89 -3.20 -7.39
C LYS A 264 -15.43 -3.20 -7.44
N THR A 265 -16.08 -3.08 -6.29
CA THR A 265 -17.55 -3.13 -6.15
C THR A 265 -18.24 -1.98 -6.88
N GLU A 266 -17.75 -0.75 -6.74
CA GLU A 266 -18.34 0.42 -7.40
C GLU A 266 -18.11 0.44 -8.93
N SER A 267 -17.13 -0.33 -9.41
CA SER A 267 -16.88 -0.54 -10.84
C SER A 267 -17.72 -1.68 -11.45
N GLY A 268 -18.57 -2.33 -10.64
CA GLY A 268 -19.50 -3.37 -11.10
C GLY A 268 -18.91 -4.78 -11.17
N PHE A 269 -17.86 -5.05 -10.40
CA PHE A 269 -17.21 -6.35 -10.29
C PHE A 269 -17.35 -6.97 -8.90
#